data_3b50f9e630850d00d1b45d6ddd7e9183
#
_entry.id   3b50f9e630850d00d1b45d6ddd7e9183
#
_cell.length_a   1.000
_cell.length_b   1.000
_cell.length_c   1.000
_cell.angle_alpha   90.00
_cell.angle_beta   90.00
_cell.angle_gamma   90.00
#
_symmetry.space_group_name_H-M   'P 1'
#
loop_
_entity.id
_entity.type
_entity.pdbx_description
1 polymer ?
#
loop_
_entity_poly.entity_id
_entity_poly.type
_entity_poly.pdbx_seq_one_letter_code
_entity_poly.pdbx_strand_id
1 'polypeptide(L)'
;MLSLDEFVALCKQYCPEWEHYEDWDDGEYWVSFNHLSDYAVCMYQYEQNKIFIPQAIIYENGECVAATNDGIQPTTWEEHIIINVEDTDAKDRLIKCLIKLHQDYKQIQHELKLKKIKEDF
;
A
#
# COMPACT_ATOMS: atom_id res chain seq x y z
N MET A 1 8.59 17.82 -7.67
CA MET A 1 7.83 16.63 -8.07
C MET A 1 8.37 15.38 -7.34
N LEU A 2 7.48 14.55 -6.84
CA LEU A 2 7.88 13.28 -6.22
C LEU A 2 8.26 12.30 -7.34
N SER A 3 9.52 11.88 -7.36
CA SER A 3 10.03 10.99 -8.41
C SER A 3 9.71 9.53 -8.12
N LEU A 4 9.81 8.70 -9.16
CA LEU A 4 9.66 7.25 -9.02
C LEU A 4 10.69 6.68 -8.04
N ASP A 5 11.93 7.12 -8.11
CA ASP A 5 12.98 6.65 -7.20
C ASP A 5 12.69 7.03 -5.75
N GLU A 6 12.17 8.23 -5.52
CA GLU A 6 11.75 8.65 -4.18
C GLU A 6 10.58 7.81 -3.67
N PHE A 7 9.61 7.53 -4.53
CA PHE A 7 8.49 6.66 -4.18
C PHE A 7 8.95 5.29 -3.73
N VAL A 8 9.83 4.66 -4.52
CA VAL A 8 10.37 3.33 -4.19
C VAL A 8 11.14 3.38 -2.86
N ALA A 9 12.00 4.39 -2.68
CA ALA A 9 12.80 4.54 -1.46
C ALA A 9 11.91 4.74 -0.21
N LEU A 10 10.86 5.55 -0.32
CA LEU A 10 9.94 5.79 0.79
C LEU A 10 9.14 4.53 1.16
N CYS A 11 8.64 3.81 0.16
CA CYS A 11 7.94 2.56 0.43
C CYS A 11 8.84 1.54 1.14
N LYS A 12 10.08 1.40 0.71
CA LYS A 12 11.04 0.49 1.34
C LYS A 12 11.40 0.93 2.77
N GLN A 13 11.46 2.23 3.00
CA GLN A 13 11.78 2.79 4.31
C GLN A 13 10.66 2.57 5.33
N TYR A 14 9.41 2.88 4.96
CA TYR A 14 8.28 2.85 5.88
C TYR A 14 7.56 1.51 5.95
N CYS A 15 7.61 0.73 4.86
CA CYS A 15 6.95 -0.57 4.77
C CYS A 15 7.92 -1.62 4.23
N PRO A 16 8.97 -1.97 4.99
CA PRO A 16 10.03 -2.86 4.51
C PRO A 16 9.56 -4.29 4.21
N GLU A 17 8.41 -4.69 4.72
CA GLU A 17 7.82 -6.01 4.47
C GLU A 17 7.16 -6.14 3.10
N TRP A 18 6.99 -5.04 2.37
CA TRP A 18 6.37 -5.07 1.05
C TRP A 18 7.39 -5.50 -0.02
N GLU A 19 6.89 -6.25 -1.01
CA GLU A 19 7.66 -6.65 -2.18
C GLU A 19 7.43 -5.68 -3.34
N HIS A 20 8.48 -5.42 -4.10
CA HIS A 20 8.51 -4.44 -5.18
C HIS A 20 8.36 -5.14 -6.54
N TYR A 21 7.44 -4.65 -7.37
CA TYR A 21 7.20 -5.17 -8.71
C TYR A 21 7.14 -4.04 -9.73
N GLU A 22 7.60 -4.32 -10.94
CA GLU A 22 7.52 -3.41 -12.08
C GLU A 22 6.81 -4.13 -13.22
N ASP A 23 5.88 -3.44 -13.90
CA ASP A 23 5.09 -4.04 -14.96
C ASP A 23 4.66 -3.02 -16.01
N TRP A 24 4.38 -3.52 -17.22
CA TRP A 24 3.77 -2.77 -18.30
C TRP A 24 2.37 -3.32 -18.55
N ASP A 25 1.36 -2.48 -18.38
CA ASP A 25 -0.03 -2.85 -18.58
C ASP A 25 -0.69 -1.81 -19.49
N ASP A 26 -1.28 -2.27 -20.61
CA ASP A 26 -1.90 -1.41 -21.63
C ASP A 26 -0.99 -0.28 -22.11
N GLY A 27 0.33 -0.55 -22.23
CA GLY A 27 1.31 0.44 -22.66
C GLY A 27 1.74 1.42 -21.57
N GLU A 28 1.25 1.24 -20.35
CA GLU A 28 1.59 2.08 -19.21
C GLU A 28 2.55 1.37 -18.27
N TYR A 29 3.51 2.12 -17.73
CA TYR A 29 4.50 1.59 -16.78
C TYR A 29 4.03 1.79 -15.34
N TRP A 30 3.96 0.69 -14.60
CA TRP A 30 3.53 0.65 -13.21
C TRP A 30 4.63 0.12 -12.32
N VAL A 31 4.84 0.79 -11.18
CA VAL A 31 5.65 0.26 -10.08
C VAL A 31 4.71 0.02 -8.93
N SER A 32 4.67 -1.21 -8.43
CA SER A 32 3.75 -1.58 -7.36
C SER A 32 4.47 -2.26 -6.20
N PHE A 33 3.84 -2.19 -5.03
CA PHE A 33 4.27 -2.90 -3.84
C PHE A 33 3.14 -3.81 -3.39
N ASN A 34 3.47 -5.06 -3.12
CA ASN A 34 2.53 -6.07 -2.64
C ASN A 34 2.95 -6.51 -1.23
N HIS A 35 1.97 -6.85 -0.42
CA HIS A 35 2.22 -7.35 0.93
C HIS A 35 1.56 -8.71 1.11
N LEU A 36 2.34 -9.79 1.08
CA LEU A 36 1.94 -11.17 1.40
C LEU A 36 0.73 -11.70 0.64
N SER A 37 0.19 -10.97 -0.34
CA SER A 37 -0.92 -11.39 -1.19
C SER A 37 -0.60 -11.06 -2.63
N ASP A 38 -1.41 -11.59 -3.54
CA ASP A 38 -1.26 -11.33 -4.98
C ASP A 38 -1.79 -9.95 -5.39
N TYR A 39 -2.31 -9.17 -4.44
CA TYR A 39 -2.89 -7.87 -4.71
C TYR A 39 -1.92 -6.75 -4.40
N ALA A 40 -1.80 -5.81 -5.33
CA ALA A 40 -1.00 -4.62 -5.13
C ALA A 40 -1.60 -3.75 -4.03
N VAL A 41 -0.74 -3.23 -3.13
CA VAL A 41 -1.16 -2.36 -2.04
C VAL A 41 -0.99 -0.89 -2.44
N CYS A 42 0.16 -0.56 -3.01
CA CYS A 42 0.49 0.82 -3.37
C CYS A 42 1.14 0.83 -4.74
N MET A 43 0.75 1.76 -5.60
CA MET A 43 1.22 1.79 -6.98
C MET A 43 1.55 3.19 -7.46
N TYR A 44 2.57 3.30 -8.31
CA TYR A 44 2.95 4.50 -9.03
C TYR A 44 2.71 4.26 -10.51
N GLN A 45 1.85 5.08 -11.11
CA GLN A 45 1.61 5.06 -12.56
C GLN A 45 2.41 6.20 -13.19
N TYR A 46 3.46 5.84 -13.93
CA TYR A 46 4.49 6.78 -14.39
C TYR A 46 3.95 7.80 -15.39
N GLU A 47 3.20 7.36 -16.40
CA GLU A 47 2.74 8.23 -17.48
C GLU A 47 1.72 9.27 -16.99
N GLN A 48 0.92 8.94 -15.98
CA GLN A 48 -0.10 9.86 -15.44
C GLN A 48 0.41 10.65 -14.24
N ASN A 49 1.63 10.36 -13.75
CA ASN A 49 2.21 11.02 -12.57
C ASN A 49 1.31 10.91 -11.34
N LYS A 50 0.76 9.72 -11.11
CA LYS A 50 -0.15 9.46 -9.99
C LYS A 50 0.28 8.27 -9.16
N ILE A 51 0.02 8.37 -7.85
CA ILE A 51 0.18 7.27 -6.89
C ILE A 51 -1.21 6.88 -6.42
N PHE A 52 -1.46 5.57 -6.37
CA PHE A 52 -2.71 4.99 -5.87
C PHE A 52 -2.37 4.22 -4.60
N ILE A 53 -3.03 4.56 -3.48
CA ILE A 53 -2.76 3.96 -2.18
C ILE A 53 -4.08 3.74 -1.42
N PRO A 54 -4.28 2.58 -0.75
CA PRO A 54 -5.51 2.32 -0.02
C PRO A 54 -5.55 3.11 1.29
N GLN A 55 -6.75 3.20 1.89
CA GLN A 55 -6.93 3.88 3.18
C GLN A 55 -6.43 3.04 4.35
N ALA A 56 -6.48 1.71 4.23
CA ALA A 56 -6.15 0.83 5.35
C ALA A 56 -5.68 -0.54 4.87
N ILE A 57 -5.04 -1.26 5.77
CA ILE A 57 -4.80 -2.71 5.63
C ILE A 57 -5.63 -3.38 6.72
N ILE A 58 -6.39 -4.39 6.35
CA ILE A 58 -7.22 -5.18 7.26
C ILE A 58 -6.87 -6.66 7.14
N TYR A 59 -7.33 -7.44 8.12
CA TYR A 59 -7.15 -8.89 8.13
C TYR A 59 -8.47 -9.54 7.77
N GLU A 60 -8.47 -10.31 6.66
CA GLU A 60 -9.68 -10.94 6.13
C GLU A 60 -9.32 -12.31 5.55
N ASN A 61 -10.09 -13.34 5.93
CA ASN A 61 -9.91 -14.70 5.40
C ASN A 61 -8.47 -15.24 5.51
N GLY A 62 -7.78 -14.91 6.60
CA GLY A 62 -6.45 -15.42 6.86
C GLY A 62 -5.30 -14.61 6.26
N GLU A 63 -5.57 -13.46 5.64
CA GLU A 63 -4.52 -12.65 5.02
C GLU A 63 -4.75 -11.15 5.21
N CYS A 64 -3.66 -10.38 5.06
CA CYS A 64 -3.74 -8.93 5.05
C CYS A 64 -4.15 -8.45 3.66
N VAL A 65 -5.17 -7.61 3.58
CA VAL A 65 -5.69 -7.09 2.32
C VAL A 65 -5.84 -5.58 2.38
N ALA A 66 -5.75 -4.94 1.20
CA ALA A 66 -5.99 -3.52 1.06
C ALA A 66 -7.49 -3.22 1.19
N ALA A 67 -7.81 -2.12 1.87
CA ALA A 67 -9.19 -1.66 2.02
C ALA A 67 -9.32 -0.19 1.63
N THR A 68 -10.42 0.14 0.96
CA THR A 68 -10.77 1.51 0.59
C THR A 68 -12.15 1.83 1.15
N ASN A 69 -12.62 3.06 0.94
CA ASN A 69 -13.95 3.46 1.37
C ASN A 69 -15.07 2.62 0.73
N ASP A 70 -14.80 2.05 -0.44
CA ASP A 70 -15.80 1.29 -1.22
C ASP A 70 -15.69 -0.22 -1.06
N GLY A 71 -14.73 -0.69 -0.26
CA GLY A 71 -14.65 -2.11 0.03
C GLY A 71 -13.25 -2.67 0.16
N ILE A 72 -13.18 -3.99 0.22
CA ILE A 72 -11.97 -4.80 0.37
C ILE A 72 -11.50 -5.20 -1.03
N GLN A 73 -10.18 -5.17 -1.26
CA GLN A 73 -9.59 -5.54 -2.55
C GLN A 73 -10.27 -4.79 -3.70
N PRO A 74 -10.12 -3.44 -3.71
CA PRO A 74 -10.86 -2.62 -4.66
C PRO A 74 -10.60 -3.03 -6.11
N THR A 75 -11.66 -3.01 -6.92
CA THR A 75 -11.59 -3.44 -8.32
C THR A 75 -11.24 -2.29 -9.26
N THR A 76 -11.29 -1.05 -8.79
CA THR A 76 -10.95 0.13 -9.59
C THR A 76 -9.97 1.02 -8.85
N TRP A 77 -9.17 1.74 -9.63
CA TRP A 77 -8.17 2.66 -9.07
C TRP A 77 -8.80 3.89 -8.43
N GLU A 78 -9.98 4.29 -8.89
CA GLU A 78 -10.69 5.45 -8.34
C GLU A 78 -11.10 5.26 -6.88
N GLU A 79 -11.18 4.01 -6.41
CA GLU A 79 -11.49 3.70 -5.02
C GLU A 79 -10.34 4.02 -4.06
N HIS A 80 -9.13 4.17 -4.58
CA HIS A 80 -7.93 4.46 -3.79
C HIS A 80 -7.81 5.95 -3.48
N ILE A 81 -6.93 6.26 -2.52
CA ILE A 81 -6.41 7.62 -2.38
C ILE A 81 -5.50 7.88 -3.57
N ILE A 82 -5.72 8.97 -4.28
CA ILE A 82 -4.94 9.36 -5.45
C ILE A 82 -4.06 10.54 -5.08
N ILE A 83 -2.74 10.39 -5.25
CA ILE A 83 -1.77 11.45 -5.01
C ILE A 83 -1.17 11.86 -6.36
N ASN A 84 -1.33 13.11 -6.74
CA ASN A 84 -0.65 13.65 -7.91
C ASN A 84 0.78 14.02 -7.48
N VAL A 85 1.78 13.40 -8.14
CA VAL A 85 3.19 13.54 -7.74
C VAL A 85 3.73 14.95 -7.98
N GLU A 86 3.04 15.78 -8.74
CA GLU A 86 3.42 17.16 -8.99
C GLU A 86 2.95 18.14 -7.91
N ASP A 87 2.06 17.70 -7.01
CA ASP A 87 1.60 18.52 -5.89
C ASP A 87 2.75 18.75 -4.90
N THR A 88 2.80 19.95 -4.33
CA THR A 88 3.87 20.32 -3.39
C THR A 88 3.84 19.49 -2.10
N ASP A 89 2.67 19.00 -1.71
CA ASP A 89 2.48 18.16 -0.50
C ASP A 89 2.49 16.65 -0.80
N ALA A 90 2.78 16.24 -2.04
CA ALA A 90 2.70 14.83 -2.44
C ALA A 90 3.55 13.92 -1.54
N LYS A 91 4.79 14.31 -1.27
CA LYS A 91 5.70 13.53 -0.42
C LYS A 91 5.17 13.38 1.00
N ASP A 92 4.70 14.47 1.61
CA ASP A 92 4.16 14.45 2.97
C ASP A 92 2.90 13.58 3.06
N ARG A 93 2.02 13.68 2.06
CA ARG A 93 0.81 12.86 1.99
C ARG A 93 1.14 11.39 1.85
N LEU A 94 2.09 11.05 0.98
CA LEU A 94 2.54 9.66 0.80
C LEU A 94 3.11 9.10 2.10
N ILE A 95 3.97 9.84 2.78
CA ILE A 95 4.58 9.41 4.04
C ILE A 95 3.48 9.13 5.09
N LYS A 96 2.51 10.02 5.23
CA LYS A 96 1.40 9.83 6.18
C LYS A 96 0.61 8.55 5.87
N CYS A 97 0.33 8.30 4.59
CA CYS A 97 -0.37 7.09 4.18
C CYS A 97 0.45 5.83 4.48
N LEU A 98 1.75 5.85 4.17
CA LEU A 98 2.64 4.72 4.43
C LEU A 98 2.75 4.40 5.92
N ILE A 99 2.88 5.43 6.77
CA ILE A 99 2.91 5.26 8.22
C ILE A 99 1.62 4.60 8.71
N LYS A 100 0.46 5.07 8.23
CA LYS A 100 -0.84 4.52 8.61
C LYS A 100 -0.95 3.04 8.22
N LEU A 101 -0.56 2.68 6.99
CA LEU A 101 -0.62 1.30 6.52
C LEU A 101 0.33 0.40 7.30
N HIS A 102 1.52 0.89 7.63
CA HIS A 102 2.47 0.13 8.43
C HIS A 102 1.96 -0.08 9.86
N GLN A 103 1.31 0.93 10.46
CA GLN A 103 0.67 0.80 11.76
C GLN A 103 -0.46 -0.23 11.73
N ASP A 104 -1.28 -0.23 10.68
CA ASP A 104 -2.33 -1.23 10.52
C ASP A 104 -1.75 -2.65 10.48
N TYR A 105 -0.69 -2.84 9.71
CA TYR A 105 -0.01 -4.13 9.61
C TYR A 105 0.55 -4.57 10.96
N LYS A 106 1.24 -3.68 11.68
CA LYS A 106 1.80 -3.99 13.00
C LYS A 106 0.73 -4.35 14.00
N GLN A 107 -0.41 -3.66 13.98
CA GLN A 107 -1.53 -3.96 14.87
C GLN A 107 -2.10 -5.35 14.60
N ILE A 108 -2.26 -5.70 13.33
CA ILE A 108 -2.74 -7.04 12.94
C ILE A 108 -1.77 -8.11 13.43
N GLN A 109 -0.46 -7.92 13.23
CA GLN A 109 0.55 -8.87 13.70
C GLN A 109 0.52 -9.04 15.21
N HIS A 110 0.33 -7.95 15.95
CA HIS A 110 0.24 -7.98 17.40
C HIS A 110 -0.98 -8.79 17.86
N GLU A 111 -2.14 -8.54 17.26
CA GLU A 111 -3.38 -9.26 17.60
C GLU A 111 -3.27 -10.76 17.30
N LEU A 112 -2.64 -11.12 16.17
CA LEU A 112 -2.43 -12.53 15.83
C LEU A 112 -1.53 -13.22 16.82
N LYS A 113 -0.48 -12.57 17.31
CA LYS A 113 0.41 -13.12 18.34
C LYS A 113 -0.33 -13.34 19.65
N LEU A 114 -1.15 -12.39 20.08
CA LEU A 114 -1.96 -12.52 21.30
C LEU A 114 -2.95 -13.67 21.19
N LYS A 115 -3.60 -13.81 20.04
CA LYS A 115 -4.52 -14.91 19.79
C LYS A 115 -3.82 -16.26 19.89
N LYS A 116 -2.65 -16.40 19.30
CA LYS A 116 -1.86 -17.63 19.34
C LYS A 116 -1.47 -17.98 20.78
N ILE A 117 -1.02 -17.02 21.56
CA ILE A 117 -0.68 -17.22 22.98
C ILE A 117 -1.89 -17.74 23.76
N LYS A 118 -3.08 -17.17 23.53
CA LYS A 118 -4.31 -17.59 24.20
C LYS A 118 -4.71 -19.02 23.80
N GLU A 119 -4.49 -19.41 22.57
CA GLU A 119 -4.81 -20.76 22.07
C GLU A 119 -3.86 -21.81 22.66
N ASP A 120 -2.61 -21.44 22.96
CA ASP A 120 -1.61 -22.34 23.52
C ASP A 120 -1.78 -22.56 25.04
N PHE A 121 -2.66 -21.83 25.67
CA PHE A 121 -3.01 -21.95 27.08
C PHE A 121 -4.48 -22.33 27.25
#